data_4b780fd24ddd5a974fbb965a1820a971
#
_entry.id   4b780fd24ddd5a974fbb965a1820a971
#
_cell.length_a   1.000
_cell.length_b   1.000
_cell.length_c   1.000
_cell.angle_alpha   90.00
_cell.angle_beta   90.00
_cell.angle_gamma   90.00
#
_symmetry.space_group_name_H-M   'P 1'
#
loop_
_entity.id
_entity.type
_entity.pdbx_description
1 polymer ?
#
loop_
_entity_poly.entity_id
_entity_poly.type
_entity_poly.pdbx_seq_one_letter_code
_entity_poly.pdbx_strand_id
1 'polypeptide(L)'
;MTGIVIVLTQEGRGTKALVQTCRLSHVRDSRETVKMKKVLLGTTAIVAAGMIASAPSAIAAEKIKLSVGGYMEQWFGYVSNDDGPGNGSAGQDYSGFDVKSDSEIHFKGSTTLDNGISVGVNVQLEANHNGGDQIDESYLIVKGGFGEINLGSENSAMYKMHYAPAEFGISINSGDQTGWLSTTRTVDANNGSSISEGGYFRAPFGSTYIEPLRANDSEKLTYYTPRIEGFQLGLSYSPDTRQDANGQPNRDAADTDLVMAGLNFNRSFGSTNVRASLGYGTVLDEVQGSGNNASAFNAGLGLAFGGLGLGISYASYDDTSANDGSGLNAGVNYSSGPWGVSLSYFHGDKDGSTTAGVVSGEGEQDTFMLSAKYALGPGITAAGTIA
;
A
#
# COMPACT_ATOMS: atom_id res chain seq x y z
N MET A 1 -25.56 2.09 1.33
CA MET A 1 -24.70 2.64 2.40
C MET A 1 -24.64 4.16 2.23
N THR A 2 -24.81 4.96 3.27
CA THR A 2 -24.67 6.41 3.19
C THR A 2 -23.77 6.87 4.34
N GLY A 3 -22.59 7.38 4.01
CA GLY A 3 -21.65 7.90 4.99
C GLY A 3 -21.23 9.34 4.69
N ILE A 4 -20.86 10.11 5.71
CA ILE A 4 -20.28 11.45 5.58
C ILE A 4 -18.86 11.38 6.10
N VAL A 5 -17.88 11.69 5.25
CA VAL A 5 -16.45 11.72 5.59
C VAL A 5 -16.00 13.18 5.74
N ILE A 6 -15.31 13.50 6.83
CA ILE A 6 -14.65 14.80 7.03
C ILE A 6 -13.16 14.53 7.21
N VAL A 7 -12.33 14.95 6.26
CA VAL A 7 -10.86 14.83 6.32
C VAL A 7 -10.27 16.15 6.83
N LEU A 8 -9.47 16.10 7.88
CA LEU A 8 -8.76 17.24 8.44
C LEU A 8 -7.26 17.01 8.32
N THR A 9 -6.56 17.85 7.55
CA THR A 9 -5.09 17.85 7.50
C THR A 9 -4.55 19.11 8.16
N GLN A 10 -3.57 18.97 9.05
CA GLN A 10 -2.91 20.10 9.70
C GLN A 10 -1.39 19.95 9.62
N GLU A 11 -0.71 20.95 9.07
CA GLU A 11 0.75 21.09 9.14
C GLU A 11 1.15 21.97 10.33
N GLY A 12 1.97 21.44 11.24
CA GLY A 12 2.45 22.13 12.43
C GLY A 12 3.99 22.23 12.47
N ARG A 13 4.51 23.39 12.92
CA ARG A 13 5.95 23.67 13.06
C ARG A 13 6.41 23.54 14.50
N GLY A 14 7.50 22.78 14.70
CA GLY A 14 8.55 23.07 15.71
C GLY A 14 8.67 22.14 16.92
N THR A 15 9.79 21.56 17.18
CA THR A 15 10.76 21.81 18.24
C THR A 15 11.82 20.71 18.38
N LYS A 16 13.01 21.03 18.90
CA LYS A 16 14.29 20.33 18.83
C LYS A 16 14.36 19.03 19.66
N ALA A 17 15.02 17.99 19.14
CA ALA A 17 15.49 16.84 19.91
C ALA A 17 16.95 16.45 19.57
N LEU A 18 17.66 15.90 20.55
CA LEU A 18 19.09 15.55 20.56
C LEU A 18 19.31 14.14 19.97
N VAL A 19 20.40 13.96 19.22
CA VAL A 19 20.82 12.67 18.64
C VAL A 19 22.04 12.13 19.37
N GLN A 20 22.01 10.83 19.69
CA GLN A 20 23.13 10.06 20.26
C GLN A 20 23.61 9.01 19.25
N THR A 21 24.93 8.92 19.03
CA THR A 21 25.58 8.07 18.02
C THR A 21 25.89 6.66 18.52
N CYS A 22 25.71 5.65 17.68
CA CYS A 22 26.06 4.26 17.95
C CYS A 22 27.26 3.77 17.10
N ARG A 23 28.18 2.98 17.70
CA ARG A 23 29.39 2.42 17.07
C ARG A 23 29.17 0.97 16.62
N LEU A 24 29.72 0.63 15.46
CA LEU A 24 29.73 -0.74 14.91
C LEU A 24 30.97 -1.54 15.39
N SER A 25 30.77 -2.81 15.75
CA SER A 25 31.83 -3.80 16.02
C SER A 25 31.75 -4.98 15.05
N HIS A 26 32.94 -5.50 14.69
CA HIS A 26 33.18 -6.57 13.70
C HIS A 26 32.89 -7.98 14.21
N VAL A 27 32.38 -8.87 13.36
CA VAL A 27 32.43 -10.33 13.51
C VAL A 27 32.85 -11.02 12.21
N ARG A 28 33.59 -12.12 12.35
CA ARG A 28 34.39 -12.86 11.37
C ARG A 28 33.61 -13.95 10.64
N ASP A 29 34.03 -14.15 9.43
CA ASP A 29 33.80 -15.03 8.30
C ASP A 29 33.66 -16.57 8.56
N SER A 30 32.74 -17.20 7.80
CA SER A 30 32.89 -18.58 7.35
C SER A 30 32.26 -18.79 5.95
N ARG A 31 32.97 -19.51 5.11
CA ARG A 31 32.83 -19.62 3.65
C ARG A 31 31.78 -20.65 3.25
N GLU A 32 30.78 -20.29 2.48
CA GLU A 32 30.23 -21.06 1.36
C GLU A 32 28.98 -20.44 0.71
N THR A 33 29.05 -19.18 0.26
CA THR A 33 28.01 -18.61 -0.61
C THR A 33 28.62 -17.56 -1.57
N VAL A 34 29.51 -18.03 -2.45
CA VAL A 34 30.47 -17.17 -3.16
C VAL A 34 29.92 -16.57 -4.48
N LYS A 35 28.80 -17.05 -5.04
CA LYS A 35 28.34 -16.57 -6.35
C LYS A 35 27.36 -15.39 -6.31
N MET A 36 26.38 -15.38 -5.45
CA MET A 36 25.44 -14.24 -5.34
C MET A 36 26.03 -13.03 -4.62
N LYS A 37 26.89 -13.24 -3.60
CA LYS A 37 27.59 -12.14 -2.89
C LYS A 37 28.44 -11.24 -3.81
N LYS A 38 28.96 -11.76 -4.93
CA LYS A 38 29.78 -10.98 -5.86
C LYS A 38 28.98 -10.03 -6.73
N VAL A 39 27.72 -10.34 -7.05
CA VAL A 39 26.83 -9.46 -7.84
C VAL A 39 26.29 -8.34 -6.96
N LEU A 40 25.88 -8.65 -5.72
CA LEU A 40 25.35 -7.65 -4.79
C LEU A 40 26.43 -6.64 -4.33
N LEU A 41 27.65 -7.12 -4.03
CA LEU A 41 28.79 -6.25 -3.68
C LEU A 41 29.24 -5.36 -4.85
N GLY A 42 29.09 -5.82 -6.09
CA GLY A 42 29.41 -5.05 -7.29
C GLY A 42 28.44 -3.89 -7.51
N THR A 43 27.14 -4.10 -7.33
CA THR A 43 26.10 -3.08 -7.46
C THR A 43 26.14 -2.04 -6.34
N THR A 44 26.39 -2.45 -5.11
CA THR A 44 26.51 -1.52 -3.96
C THR A 44 27.74 -0.60 -4.11
N ALA A 45 28.86 -1.15 -4.64
CA ALA A 45 30.07 -0.35 -4.90
C ALA A 45 29.88 0.67 -6.04
N ILE A 46 29.10 0.35 -7.07
CA ILE A 46 28.80 1.27 -8.18
C ILE A 46 27.89 2.41 -7.72
N VAL A 47 26.89 2.12 -6.89
CA VAL A 47 26.02 3.16 -6.32
C VAL A 47 26.81 4.06 -5.36
N ALA A 48 27.65 3.51 -4.49
CA ALA A 48 28.50 4.29 -3.59
C ALA A 48 29.56 5.13 -4.37
N ALA A 49 30.16 4.59 -5.44
CA ALA A 49 31.11 5.33 -6.26
C ALA A 49 30.45 6.47 -7.07
N GLY A 50 29.22 6.29 -7.54
CA GLY A 50 28.45 7.33 -8.23
C GLY A 50 28.09 8.50 -7.31
N MET A 51 27.90 8.27 -6.01
CA MET A 51 27.62 9.33 -5.03
C MET A 51 28.82 10.21 -4.70
N ILE A 52 30.05 9.72 -4.87
CA ILE A 52 31.29 10.44 -4.51
C ILE A 52 31.82 11.31 -5.65
N ALA A 53 31.45 11.03 -6.92
CA ALA A 53 32.06 11.64 -8.11
C ALA A 53 31.52 13.03 -8.49
N SER A 54 30.52 13.57 -7.79
CA SER A 54 29.88 14.85 -8.15
C SER A 54 29.89 15.88 -7.00
N ALA A 55 31.05 16.18 -6.41
CA ALA A 55 31.14 17.20 -5.38
C ALA A 55 31.45 18.60 -5.96
N PRO A 56 30.48 19.52 -6.04
CA PRO A 56 30.77 20.95 -6.08
C PRO A 56 31.06 21.50 -4.68
N SER A 57 31.70 22.65 -4.63
CA SER A 57 32.18 23.36 -3.43
C SER A 57 31.18 23.40 -2.27
N ALA A 58 31.64 23.08 -1.08
CA ALA A 58 30.88 23.00 0.16
C ALA A 58 30.07 24.27 0.46
N ILE A 59 28.77 24.20 0.29
CA ILE A 59 27.80 25.01 1.01
C ILE A 59 27.43 24.17 2.23
N ALA A 60 27.55 24.70 3.46
CA ALA A 60 27.26 23.92 4.66
C ALA A 60 25.85 23.30 4.59
N ALA A 61 25.76 21.97 4.67
CA ALA A 61 24.50 21.26 4.65
C ALA A 61 23.52 21.82 5.68
N GLU A 62 22.30 22.08 5.29
CA GLU A 62 21.27 22.53 6.23
C GLU A 62 20.99 21.43 7.26
N LYS A 63 20.73 21.84 8.50
CA LYS A 63 20.27 20.88 9.52
C LYS A 63 18.95 20.25 9.08
N ILE A 64 18.74 18.99 9.48
CA ILE A 64 17.47 18.29 9.26
C ILE A 64 16.32 19.14 9.77
N LYS A 65 15.36 19.42 8.91
CA LYS A 65 14.11 20.10 9.25
C LYS A 65 13.06 19.04 9.54
N LEU A 66 12.51 19.09 10.75
CA LEU A 66 11.44 18.18 11.17
C LEU A 66 10.08 18.85 10.95
N SER A 67 9.12 18.09 10.51
CA SER A 67 7.71 18.46 10.40
C SER A 67 6.84 17.36 10.97
N VAL A 68 5.66 17.74 11.43
CA VAL A 68 4.58 16.85 11.83
C VAL A 68 3.42 17.13 10.91
N GLY A 69 2.83 16.07 10.36
CA GLY A 69 1.65 16.11 9.52
C GLY A 69 0.76 14.92 9.84
N GLY A 70 -0.07 14.53 8.90
CA GLY A 70 -0.99 13.41 9.05
C GLY A 70 -2.37 13.75 8.52
N TYR A 71 -3.31 12.88 8.79
CA TYR A 71 -4.71 13.06 8.46
C TYR A 71 -5.62 12.54 9.57
N MET A 72 -6.89 12.93 9.51
CA MET A 72 -7.95 12.38 10.33
C MET A 72 -9.21 12.27 9.47
N GLU A 73 -9.80 11.10 9.44
CA GLU A 73 -11.07 10.81 8.84
C GLU A 73 -12.08 10.38 9.90
N GLN A 74 -13.29 10.96 9.82
CA GLN A 74 -14.39 10.61 10.70
C GLN A 74 -15.62 10.30 9.86
N TRP A 75 -16.16 9.11 10.02
CA TRP A 75 -17.29 8.63 9.24
C TRP A 75 -18.51 8.42 10.13
N PHE A 76 -19.65 8.88 9.67
CA PHE A 76 -20.95 8.52 10.23
C PHE A 76 -21.78 7.90 9.12
N GLY A 77 -22.26 6.68 9.31
CA GLY A 77 -22.95 5.95 8.28
C GLY A 77 -24.04 5.01 8.81
N TYR A 78 -24.85 4.54 7.89
CA TYR A 78 -25.85 3.51 8.13
C TYR A 78 -25.58 2.34 7.18
N VAL A 79 -25.60 1.15 7.73
CA VAL A 79 -25.44 -0.11 6.96
C VAL A 79 -26.71 -0.93 7.14
N SER A 80 -27.18 -1.53 6.06
CA SER A 80 -28.18 -2.60 6.10
C SER A 80 -27.59 -3.84 5.45
N ASN A 81 -27.50 -4.90 6.20
CA ASN A 81 -27.05 -6.19 5.73
C ASN A 81 -28.24 -7.16 5.71
N ASP A 82 -28.32 -7.99 4.67
CA ASP A 82 -29.30 -9.05 4.63
C ASP A 82 -28.93 -10.16 5.62
N ASP A 83 -29.92 -10.61 6.40
CA ASP A 83 -29.83 -11.79 7.27
C ASP A 83 -29.93 -13.06 6.43
N GLY A 84 -29.00 -13.25 5.49
CA GLY A 84 -28.95 -14.45 4.65
C GLY A 84 -28.71 -15.72 5.46
N PRO A 85 -28.96 -16.90 4.91
CA PRO A 85 -28.80 -18.19 5.59
C PRO A 85 -27.35 -18.48 6.03
N GLY A 86 -26.39 -17.66 5.65
CA GLY A 86 -25.01 -17.70 6.12
C GLY A 86 -24.69 -16.81 7.32
N ASN A 87 -25.56 -15.87 7.69
CA ASN A 87 -25.39 -14.98 8.86
C ASN A 87 -25.78 -15.65 10.18
N GLY A 88 -25.90 -16.92 10.19
CA GLY A 88 -26.58 -17.71 11.15
C GLY A 88 -25.83 -18.10 12.43
N SER A 89 -25.07 -17.22 13.04
CA SER A 89 -24.94 -17.30 14.51
C SER A 89 -26.03 -16.46 15.11
N ALA A 90 -27.01 -17.09 15.73
CA ALA A 90 -28.06 -16.40 16.45
C ALA A 90 -27.45 -15.30 17.35
N GLY A 91 -27.85 -14.04 17.11
CA GLY A 91 -27.38 -12.89 17.88
C GLY A 91 -26.32 -12.02 17.20
N GLN A 92 -26.08 -12.14 15.89
CA GLN A 92 -25.23 -11.21 15.13
C GLN A 92 -26.08 -10.42 14.13
N ASP A 93 -26.30 -9.14 14.40
CA ASP A 93 -26.90 -8.17 13.50
C ASP A 93 -25.91 -7.02 13.34
N TYR A 94 -25.41 -6.82 12.11
CA TYR A 94 -24.46 -5.76 11.78
C TYR A 94 -25.13 -4.59 11.05
N SER A 95 -26.45 -4.54 11.04
CA SER A 95 -27.20 -3.42 10.48
C SER A 95 -27.32 -2.28 11.49
N GLY A 96 -27.33 -1.04 11.00
CA GLY A 96 -27.56 0.13 11.84
C GLY A 96 -26.64 1.30 11.56
N PHE A 97 -26.72 2.29 12.45
CA PHE A 97 -25.82 3.44 12.42
C PHE A 97 -24.50 3.11 13.12
N ASP A 98 -23.42 3.61 12.56
CA ASP A 98 -22.09 3.47 13.13
C ASP A 98 -21.25 4.73 12.92
N VAL A 99 -20.22 4.90 13.77
CA VAL A 99 -19.20 5.94 13.70
C VAL A 99 -17.85 5.28 13.64
N LYS A 100 -17.10 5.59 12.60
CA LYS A 100 -15.75 5.05 12.38
C LYS A 100 -14.75 6.18 12.26
N SER A 101 -13.50 5.87 12.51
CA SER A 101 -12.39 6.81 12.36
C SER A 101 -11.20 6.11 11.74
N ASP A 102 -10.44 6.88 10.99
CA ASP A 102 -9.11 6.56 10.54
C ASP A 102 -8.23 7.81 10.67
N SER A 103 -7.05 7.67 11.25
CA SER A 103 -6.16 8.81 11.44
C SER A 103 -4.73 8.39 11.65
N GLU A 104 -3.83 9.15 11.05
CA GLU A 104 -2.39 8.95 11.19
C GLU A 104 -1.66 10.23 11.55
N ILE A 105 -0.55 10.09 12.27
CA ILE A 105 0.41 11.17 12.56
C ILE A 105 1.73 10.83 11.89
N HIS A 106 2.18 11.72 10.99
CA HIS A 106 3.42 11.56 10.25
C HIS A 106 4.52 12.45 10.81
N PHE A 107 5.63 11.85 11.20
CA PHE A 107 6.87 12.56 11.53
C PHE A 107 7.81 12.49 10.32
N LYS A 108 8.08 13.62 9.69
CA LYS A 108 8.93 13.71 8.51
C LYS A 108 10.14 14.59 8.80
N GLY A 109 11.31 14.17 8.36
CA GLY A 109 12.52 14.97 8.46
C GLY A 109 13.29 14.94 7.14
N SER A 110 13.90 16.04 6.74
CA SER A 110 14.74 16.05 5.55
C SER A 110 15.86 17.09 5.62
N THR A 111 16.92 16.80 4.88
CA THR A 111 18.02 17.74 4.61
C THR A 111 18.59 17.50 3.24
N THR A 112 19.25 18.50 2.66
CA THR A 112 20.02 18.35 1.43
C THR A 112 21.50 18.51 1.75
N LEU A 113 22.29 17.54 1.31
CA LEU A 113 23.74 17.53 1.49
C LEU A 113 24.40 18.47 0.45
N ASP A 114 25.66 18.85 0.70
CA ASP A 114 26.43 19.75 -0.17
C ASP A 114 26.56 19.25 -1.63
N ASN A 115 26.49 17.95 -1.84
CA ASN A 115 26.53 17.33 -3.17
C ASN A 115 25.15 17.25 -3.87
N GLY A 116 24.12 17.88 -3.31
CA GLY A 116 22.76 17.90 -3.83
C GLY A 116 21.94 16.64 -3.56
N ILE A 117 22.44 15.67 -2.79
CA ILE A 117 21.69 14.51 -2.35
C ILE A 117 20.77 14.93 -1.21
N SER A 118 19.49 14.63 -1.35
CA SER A 118 18.48 14.80 -0.30
C SER A 118 18.38 13.51 0.53
N VAL A 119 18.42 13.66 1.86
CA VAL A 119 18.19 12.57 2.80
C VAL A 119 16.99 12.92 3.65
N GLY A 120 16.05 12.01 3.76
CA GLY A 120 14.82 12.19 4.52
C GLY A 120 14.45 10.96 5.33
N VAL A 121 13.55 11.14 6.27
CA VAL A 121 12.91 10.08 7.06
C VAL A 121 11.42 10.31 7.08
N ASN A 122 10.65 9.22 7.12
CA ASN A 122 9.22 9.23 7.34
C ASN A 122 8.89 8.16 8.38
N VAL A 123 8.11 8.54 9.39
CA VAL A 123 7.53 7.62 10.38
C VAL A 123 6.06 7.95 10.48
N GLN A 124 5.20 6.97 10.24
CA GLN A 124 3.74 7.09 10.29
C GLN A 124 3.22 6.31 11.49
N LEU A 125 2.41 6.96 12.30
CA LEU A 125 1.77 6.37 13.48
C LEU A 125 0.27 6.30 13.25
N GLU A 126 -0.28 5.12 13.47
CA GLU A 126 -1.71 4.90 13.62
C GLU A 126 -2.23 5.64 14.87
N ALA A 127 -3.02 6.70 14.69
CA ALA A 127 -3.46 7.54 15.80
C ALA A 127 -4.72 7.03 16.51
N ASN A 128 -5.49 6.17 15.86
CA ASN A 128 -6.73 5.57 16.39
C ASN A 128 -6.63 4.05 16.61
N HIS A 129 -5.44 3.47 16.42
CA HIS A 129 -5.20 2.05 16.68
C HIS A 129 -5.05 1.78 18.18
N ASN A 130 -5.65 0.68 18.67
CA ASN A 130 -5.58 0.24 20.07
C ASN A 130 -4.83 -1.11 20.24
N GLY A 131 -4.14 -1.57 19.21
CA GLY A 131 -3.34 -2.80 19.18
C GLY A 131 -1.88 -2.59 19.59
N GLY A 132 -1.09 -3.65 19.48
CA GLY A 132 0.33 -3.63 19.86
C GLY A 132 1.27 -2.96 18.87
N ASP A 133 0.86 -2.80 17.62
CA ASP A 133 1.62 -2.14 16.56
C ASP A 133 1.02 -0.77 16.26
N GLN A 134 1.80 0.27 16.48
CA GLN A 134 1.38 1.66 16.29
C GLN A 134 2.18 2.37 15.20
N ILE A 135 3.24 1.75 14.67
CA ILE A 135 4.03 2.30 13.57
C ILE A 135 3.58 1.60 12.30
N ASP A 136 2.89 2.33 11.42
CA ASP A 136 2.46 1.81 10.12
C ASP A 136 3.64 1.74 9.15
N GLU A 137 4.34 2.85 8.95
CA GLU A 137 5.53 2.90 8.10
C GLU A 137 6.68 3.62 8.79
N SER A 138 7.92 3.14 8.58
CA SER A 138 9.13 3.75 9.10
C SER A 138 10.31 3.53 8.16
N TYR A 139 10.72 4.55 7.40
CA TYR A 139 11.76 4.40 6.40
C TYR A 139 12.60 5.64 6.15
N LEU A 140 13.85 5.38 5.71
CA LEU A 140 14.81 6.37 5.22
C LEU A 140 14.60 6.58 3.71
N ILE A 141 14.77 7.82 3.26
CA ILE A 141 14.66 8.23 1.85
C ILE A 141 15.96 8.90 1.43
N VAL A 142 16.56 8.45 0.33
CA VAL A 142 17.74 9.08 -0.28
C VAL A 142 17.44 9.40 -1.74
N LYS A 143 17.46 10.68 -2.10
CA LYS A 143 17.12 11.17 -3.44
C LYS A 143 18.27 11.93 -4.08
N GLY A 144 18.43 11.76 -5.39
CA GLY A 144 19.43 12.49 -6.18
C GLY A 144 19.14 12.38 -7.68
N GLY A 145 20.09 12.81 -8.49
CA GLY A 145 19.99 12.65 -9.94
C GLY A 145 19.91 11.20 -10.42
N PHE A 146 20.28 10.26 -9.57
CA PHE A 146 20.16 8.81 -9.81
C PHE A 146 18.75 8.26 -9.57
N GLY A 147 17.84 9.01 -8.98
CA GLY A 147 16.51 8.56 -8.56
C GLY A 147 16.32 8.62 -7.06
N GLU A 148 15.59 7.64 -6.50
CA GLU A 148 15.24 7.55 -5.09
C GLU A 148 15.51 6.13 -4.56
N ILE A 149 16.11 6.06 -3.37
CA ILE A 149 16.29 4.82 -2.60
C ILE A 149 15.54 4.99 -1.28
N ASN A 150 14.67 4.04 -0.96
CA ASN A 150 14.01 3.95 0.33
C ASN A 150 14.51 2.70 1.07
N LEU A 151 14.63 2.77 2.38
CA LEU A 151 15.09 1.67 3.22
C LEU A 151 14.31 1.68 4.53
N GLY A 152 13.59 0.63 4.80
CA GLY A 152 12.77 0.43 5.99
C GLY A 152 11.39 -0.16 5.67
N SER A 153 10.48 -0.04 6.62
CA SER A 153 9.10 -0.50 6.53
C SER A 153 8.27 0.47 5.71
N GLU A 154 7.85 0.05 4.52
CA GLU A 154 6.97 0.82 3.62
C GLU A 154 6.26 -0.08 2.60
N ASN A 155 5.27 0.45 1.92
CA ASN A 155 4.65 -0.21 0.76
C ASN A 155 5.65 -0.37 -0.40
N SER A 156 5.58 -1.48 -1.13
CA SER A 156 6.51 -1.78 -2.23
C SER A 156 6.33 -0.89 -3.45
N ALA A 157 7.29 -0.97 -4.38
CA ALA A 157 7.22 -0.28 -5.66
C ALA A 157 6.00 -0.69 -6.50
N MET A 158 5.61 -1.97 -6.50
CA MET A 158 4.44 -2.41 -7.26
C MET A 158 3.13 -1.80 -6.71
N TYR A 159 3.03 -1.59 -5.41
CA TYR A 159 1.90 -0.95 -4.75
C TYR A 159 1.91 0.56 -5.01
N LYS A 160 2.99 1.25 -4.66
CA LYS A 160 3.11 2.72 -4.74
C LYS A 160 3.04 3.26 -6.17
N MET A 161 3.39 2.46 -7.16
CA MET A 161 3.38 2.86 -8.57
C MET A 161 2.09 2.48 -9.29
N HIS A 162 1.18 1.76 -8.64
CA HIS A 162 -0.11 1.37 -9.20
C HIS A 162 -1.04 2.57 -9.38
N TYR A 163 -1.90 2.50 -10.39
CA TYR A 163 -2.97 3.47 -10.64
C TYR A 163 -4.32 2.78 -10.71
N ALA A 164 -5.23 3.20 -9.85
CA ALA A 164 -6.64 2.82 -9.90
C ALA A 164 -7.52 4.03 -10.22
N PRO A 165 -8.83 3.84 -10.47
CA PRO A 165 -9.80 4.92 -10.57
C PRO A 165 -9.74 5.82 -9.32
N ALA A 166 -9.92 7.12 -9.52
CA ALA A 166 -10.02 8.05 -8.41
C ALA A 166 -11.46 8.07 -7.87
N GLU A 167 -11.59 7.91 -6.57
CA GLU A 167 -12.83 7.85 -5.81
C GLU A 167 -12.89 9.01 -4.82
N PHE A 168 -14.11 9.48 -4.47
CA PHE A 168 -14.31 10.56 -3.53
C PHE A 168 -15.19 10.07 -2.36
N GLY A 169 -14.71 10.20 -1.13
CA GLY A 169 -15.37 9.66 0.05
C GLY A 169 -14.83 8.27 0.39
N ILE A 170 -15.68 7.37 0.86
CA ILE A 170 -15.28 5.98 1.11
C ILE A 170 -14.78 5.36 -0.19
N SER A 171 -13.63 4.71 -0.13
CA SER A 171 -12.94 4.17 -1.30
C SER A 171 -12.85 2.64 -1.23
N ILE A 172 -12.84 2.02 -2.40
CA ILE A 172 -12.62 0.58 -2.54
C ILE A 172 -11.15 0.26 -2.23
N ASN A 173 -10.23 0.94 -2.90
CA ASN A 173 -8.81 0.58 -2.89
C ASN A 173 -8.04 1.10 -1.66
N SER A 174 -8.56 2.03 -0.87
CA SER A 174 -7.97 2.46 0.40
C SER A 174 -8.27 1.51 1.56
N GLY A 175 -9.21 0.59 1.37
CA GLY A 175 -9.67 -0.31 2.42
C GLY A 175 -10.86 0.18 3.23
N ASP A 176 -11.27 1.44 3.08
CA ASP A 176 -12.37 2.06 3.85
C ASP A 176 -13.68 1.28 3.74
N GLN A 177 -13.97 0.73 2.55
CA GLN A 177 -15.15 -0.09 2.35
C GLN A 177 -15.22 -1.28 3.31
N THR A 178 -14.06 -1.88 3.65
CA THR A 178 -14.01 -3.08 4.51
C THR A 178 -14.47 -2.79 5.93
N GLY A 179 -14.36 -1.55 6.37
CA GLY A 179 -14.88 -1.11 7.64
C GLY A 179 -16.41 -1.04 7.70
N TRP A 180 -17.08 -0.97 6.54
CA TRP A 180 -18.53 -0.83 6.43
C TRP A 180 -19.22 -2.08 5.92
N LEU A 181 -18.55 -2.90 5.13
CA LEU A 181 -19.05 -4.22 4.77
C LEU A 181 -18.95 -5.10 6.01
N SER A 182 -20.05 -5.78 6.36
CA SER A 182 -19.91 -6.85 7.32
C SER A 182 -19.04 -7.93 6.68
N THR A 183 -17.90 -8.23 7.27
CA THR A 183 -17.08 -9.40 6.94
C THR A 183 -17.75 -10.68 7.41
N THR A 184 -19.05 -10.75 7.27
CA THR A 184 -19.84 -11.86 7.71
C THR A 184 -19.59 -13.05 6.83
N ARG A 185 -19.00 -13.85 7.37
CA ARG A 185 -19.16 -15.28 7.56
C ARG A 185 -20.21 -15.87 6.65
N THR A 186 -19.81 -16.22 5.45
CA THR A 186 -20.48 -17.32 4.79
C THR A 186 -20.31 -18.54 5.67
N VAL A 187 -21.38 -19.12 6.10
CA VAL A 187 -21.33 -20.44 6.73
C VAL A 187 -21.11 -21.42 5.61
N ASP A 188 -20.00 -22.13 5.64
CA ASP A 188 -19.81 -23.27 4.73
C ASP A 188 -21.02 -24.20 4.90
N ALA A 189 -21.82 -24.30 3.85
CA ALA A 189 -23.03 -25.12 3.83
C ALA A 189 -22.72 -26.62 4.08
N ASN A 190 -21.47 -27.04 3.96
CA ASN A 190 -21.07 -28.43 4.13
C ASN A 190 -20.65 -28.80 5.55
N ASN A 191 -20.14 -27.87 6.33
CA ASN A 191 -19.61 -28.17 7.66
C ASN A 191 -20.09 -27.23 8.78
N GLY A 192 -20.85 -26.20 8.46
CA GLY A 192 -21.34 -25.23 9.44
C GLY A 192 -20.26 -24.32 10.04
N SER A 193 -19.04 -24.35 9.51
CA SER A 193 -17.95 -23.52 9.96
C SER A 193 -18.11 -22.09 9.45
N SER A 194 -17.88 -21.11 10.30
CA SER A 194 -17.85 -19.71 9.89
C SER A 194 -16.58 -19.45 9.09
N ILE A 195 -16.71 -19.04 7.84
CA ILE A 195 -15.61 -18.53 7.03
C ILE A 195 -15.46 -17.05 7.37
N SER A 196 -14.33 -16.68 7.93
CA SER A 196 -13.99 -15.27 8.08
C SER A 196 -13.50 -14.76 6.74
N GLU A 197 -14.30 -13.94 6.09
CA GLU A 197 -13.91 -13.21 4.88
C GLU A 197 -12.95 -12.03 5.20
N GLY A 198 -12.17 -12.13 6.26
CA GLY A 198 -11.17 -11.14 6.63
C GLY A 198 -10.14 -10.96 5.52
N GLY A 199 -9.82 -9.71 5.18
CA GLY A 199 -8.73 -9.40 4.27
C GLY A 199 -9.13 -8.92 2.87
N TYR A 200 -10.27 -8.26 2.73
CA TYR A 200 -10.68 -7.61 1.48
C TYR A 200 -9.65 -6.60 0.98
N PHE A 201 -9.09 -5.80 1.88
CA PHE A 201 -8.06 -4.86 1.53
C PHE A 201 -6.71 -5.56 1.33
N ARG A 202 -5.95 -5.13 0.34
CA ARG A 202 -4.66 -5.72 -0.09
C ARG A 202 -4.74 -7.17 -0.59
N ALA A 203 -5.95 -7.65 -0.86
CA ALA A 203 -6.20 -8.90 -1.56
C ALA A 203 -7.06 -8.61 -2.81
N PRO A 204 -6.94 -9.36 -3.90
CA PRO A 204 -7.65 -9.07 -5.14
C PRO A 204 -9.18 -9.13 -4.98
N PHE A 205 -9.68 -9.85 -4.01
CA PHE A 205 -11.10 -9.91 -3.68
C PHE A 205 -11.71 -8.54 -3.30
N GLY A 206 -10.93 -7.59 -2.78
CA GLY A 206 -11.44 -6.29 -2.34
C GLY A 206 -10.59 -5.08 -2.74
N SER A 207 -9.49 -5.27 -3.46
CA SER A 207 -8.62 -4.19 -3.89
C SER A 207 -7.77 -4.58 -5.10
N THR A 208 -7.39 -3.59 -5.92
CA THR A 208 -6.36 -3.77 -6.95
C THR A 208 -4.96 -3.34 -6.48
N TYR A 209 -4.85 -2.80 -5.26
CA TYR A 209 -3.57 -2.52 -4.60
C TYR A 209 -3.15 -3.74 -3.78
N ILE A 210 -2.32 -4.58 -4.36
CA ILE A 210 -1.91 -5.87 -3.79
C ILE A 210 -0.40 -6.03 -3.81
N GLU A 211 0.08 -6.94 -2.97
CA GLU A 211 1.48 -7.36 -2.85
C GLU A 211 1.55 -8.84 -2.49
N PRO A 212 2.63 -9.57 -2.91
CA PRO A 212 2.81 -10.96 -2.47
C PRO A 212 2.84 -11.04 -0.94
N LEU A 213 2.13 -12.02 -0.37
CA LEU A 213 2.04 -12.27 1.06
C LEU A 213 1.63 -11.05 1.91
N ARG A 214 1.00 -10.03 1.29
CA ARG A 214 0.63 -8.78 1.95
C ARG A 214 1.83 -8.10 2.63
N ALA A 215 2.98 -8.08 1.94
CA ALA A 215 4.24 -7.55 2.47
C ALA A 215 4.31 -6.01 2.52
N ASN A 216 3.16 -5.34 2.70
CA ASN A 216 3.04 -3.88 2.64
C ASN A 216 4.02 -3.15 3.57
N ASP A 217 4.02 -3.48 4.85
CA ASP A 217 4.82 -2.76 5.85
C ASP A 217 6.07 -3.52 6.28
N SER A 218 6.47 -4.54 5.51
CA SER A 218 7.71 -5.28 5.75
C SER A 218 8.95 -4.42 5.52
N GLU A 219 10.03 -4.73 6.22
CA GLU A 219 11.34 -4.12 5.99
C GLU A 219 11.83 -4.40 4.57
N LYS A 220 12.12 -3.36 3.80
CA LYS A 220 12.56 -3.51 2.41
C LYS A 220 13.56 -2.45 1.95
N LEU A 221 14.23 -2.77 0.88
CA LEU A 221 15.01 -1.84 0.06
C LEU A 221 14.26 -1.60 -1.23
N THR A 222 13.88 -0.36 -1.47
CA THR A 222 13.20 0.05 -2.70
C THR A 222 14.04 1.06 -3.48
N TYR A 223 14.09 0.91 -4.78
CA TYR A 223 14.71 1.88 -5.69
C TYR A 223 13.72 2.32 -6.77
N TYR A 224 13.64 3.63 -6.99
CA TYR A 224 12.90 4.24 -8.09
C TYR A 224 13.86 4.98 -9.02
N THR A 225 13.75 4.71 -10.33
CA THR A 225 14.48 5.49 -11.33
C THR A 225 14.01 6.93 -11.38
N PRO A 226 14.80 7.87 -11.92
CA PRO A 226 14.25 9.14 -12.38
C PRO A 226 13.12 8.88 -13.38
N ARG A 227 12.14 9.81 -13.42
CA ARG A 227 11.08 9.74 -14.42
C ARG A 227 11.59 10.29 -15.75
N ILE A 228 11.56 9.47 -16.81
CA ILE A 228 12.06 9.82 -18.15
C ILE A 228 10.89 9.72 -19.12
N GLU A 229 10.58 10.83 -19.78
CA GLU A 229 9.48 10.92 -20.77
C GLU A 229 8.12 10.39 -20.26
N GLY A 230 7.90 10.47 -18.96
CA GLY A 230 6.70 9.99 -18.30
C GLY A 230 6.84 8.59 -17.67
N PHE A 231 7.84 7.80 -18.04
CA PHE A 231 8.08 6.47 -17.47
C PHE A 231 8.93 6.51 -16.21
N GLN A 232 8.61 5.63 -15.27
CA GLN A 232 9.40 5.36 -14.08
C GLN A 232 9.34 3.87 -13.75
N LEU A 233 10.47 3.29 -13.39
CA LEU A 233 10.58 1.93 -12.89
C LEU A 233 10.88 1.97 -11.39
N GLY A 234 10.27 1.07 -10.63
CA GLY A 234 10.57 0.83 -9.22
C GLY A 234 10.84 -0.64 -8.96
N LEU A 235 11.75 -0.93 -8.04
CA LEU A 235 12.10 -2.30 -7.61
C LEU A 235 12.20 -2.31 -6.09
N SER A 236 11.54 -3.27 -5.46
CA SER A 236 11.63 -3.54 -4.03
C SER A 236 12.14 -4.96 -3.78
N TYR A 237 12.97 -5.09 -2.77
CA TYR A 237 13.38 -6.37 -2.19
C TYR A 237 13.07 -6.36 -0.70
N SER A 238 12.33 -7.37 -0.25
CA SER A 238 12.03 -7.59 1.17
C SER A 238 12.59 -8.95 1.61
N PRO A 239 13.41 -9.01 2.67
CA PRO A 239 13.97 -10.27 3.16
C PRO A 239 12.90 -11.22 3.71
N ASP A 240 11.84 -10.70 4.29
CA ASP A 240 10.66 -11.42 4.77
C ASP A 240 9.44 -10.46 4.87
N THR A 241 8.31 -10.94 5.37
CA THR A 241 7.08 -10.16 5.50
C THR A 241 6.94 -9.42 6.84
N ARG A 242 7.93 -9.50 7.72
CA ARG A 242 7.84 -8.92 9.06
C ARG A 242 8.07 -7.42 9.02
N GLN A 243 7.24 -6.72 9.75
CA GLN A 243 7.36 -5.29 10.02
C GLN A 243 8.25 -5.06 11.24
N ASP A 244 9.03 -3.99 11.25
CA ASP A 244 9.89 -3.53 12.35
C ASP A 244 10.78 -4.61 12.98
N ALA A 245 11.09 -5.65 12.22
CA ALA A 245 11.79 -6.83 12.70
C ALA A 245 13.31 -6.67 12.62
N ASN A 246 13.97 -6.68 13.78
CA ASN A 246 15.43 -6.67 13.88
C ASN A 246 16.06 -8.09 13.88
N GLY A 247 15.23 -9.13 13.85
CA GLY A 247 15.69 -10.52 13.76
C GLY A 247 16.01 -10.94 12.33
N GLN A 248 16.91 -11.89 12.16
CA GLN A 248 17.20 -12.45 10.83
C GLN A 248 16.03 -13.28 10.31
N PRO A 249 15.76 -13.26 8.99
CA PRO A 249 14.79 -14.15 8.35
C PRO A 249 15.15 -15.62 8.61
N ASN A 250 14.14 -16.44 8.94
CA ASN A 250 14.31 -17.89 9.05
C ASN A 250 13.80 -18.56 7.78
N ARG A 251 14.69 -18.82 6.84
CA ARG A 251 14.40 -19.40 5.52
C ARG A 251 13.95 -20.86 5.57
N ASP A 252 14.09 -21.53 6.71
CA ASP A 252 13.60 -22.90 6.91
C ASP A 252 12.16 -22.93 7.46
N ALA A 253 11.62 -21.78 7.90
CA ALA A 253 10.35 -21.72 8.62
C ALA A 253 9.32 -20.71 8.09
N ALA A 254 9.71 -19.86 7.14
CA ALA A 254 8.83 -18.86 6.52
C ALA A 254 9.29 -18.56 5.10
N ASP A 255 8.33 -18.20 4.24
CA ASP A 255 8.62 -17.69 2.90
C ASP A 255 9.39 -16.38 2.99
N THR A 256 10.45 -16.25 2.19
CA THR A 256 11.42 -15.16 2.28
C THR A 256 11.88 -14.70 0.90
N ASP A 257 12.67 -13.62 0.90
CA ASP A 257 13.29 -13.08 -0.31
C ASP A 257 12.26 -12.67 -1.39
N LEU A 258 11.37 -11.71 -1.03
CA LEU A 258 10.34 -11.20 -1.93
C LEU A 258 10.94 -10.14 -2.87
N VAL A 259 10.58 -10.20 -4.12
CA VAL A 259 10.94 -9.19 -5.14
C VAL A 259 9.67 -8.64 -5.77
N MET A 260 9.56 -7.32 -5.80
CA MET A 260 8.39 -6.61 -6.32
C MET A 260 8.84 -5.49 -7.25
N ALA A 261 8.24 -5.41 -8.44
CA ALA A 261 8.56 -4.43 -9.46
C ALA A 261 7.32 -3.63 -9.85
N GLY A 262 7.48 -2.32 -10.04
CA GLY A 262 6.47 -1.44 -10.58
C GLY A 262 7.01 -0.66 -11.77
N LEU A 263 6.22 -0.55 -12.83
CA LEU A 263 6.46 0.35 -13.96
C LEU A 263 5.24 1.25 -14.09
N ASN A 264 5.45 2.56 -14.10
CA ASN A 264 4.36 3.45 -14.43
C ASN A 264 4.72 4.49 -15.48
N PHE A 265 3.69 5.00 -16.12
CA PHE A 265 3.71 6.11 -17.04
C PHE A 265 2.75 7.19 -16.56
N ASN A 266 3.21 8.43 -16.51
CA ASN A 266 2.38 9.60 -16.19
C ASN A 266 2.85 10.80 -17.00
N ARG A 267 2.03 11.22 -17.96
CA ARG A 267 2.36 12.34 -18.84
C ARG A 267 1.12 13.09 -19.31
N SER A 268 1.25 14.39 -19.43
CA SER A 268 0.21 15.23 -20.04
C SER A 268 0.49 15.47 -21.52
N PHE A 269 -0.55 15.32 -22.33
CA PHE A 269 -0.61 15.61 -23.75
C PHE A 269 -1.63 16.72 -23.97
N GLY A 270 -1.17 17.96 -24.03
CA GLY A 270 -2.06 19.10 -23.98
C GLY A 270 -2.84 19.16 -22.67
N SER A 271 -4.17 19.19 -22.74
CA SER A 271 -5.08 19.18 -21.57
C SER A 271 -5.40 17.79 -21.02
N THR A 272 -4.91 16.73 -21.68
CA THR A 272 -5.18 15.34 -21.29
C THR A 272 -3.99 14.76 -20.53
N ASN A 273 -4.19 14.30 -19.32
CA ASN A 273 -3.21 13.52 -18.57
C ASN A 273 -3.50 12.02 -18.76
N VAL A 274 -2.46 11.27 -19.10
CA VAL A 274 -2.51 9.81 -19.27
C VAL A 274 -1.65 9.17 -18.19
N ARG A 275 -2.21 8.19 -17.48
CA ARG A 275 -1.53 7.37 -16.50
C ARG A 275 -1.71 5.90 -16.84
N ALA A 276 -0.64 5.12 -16.73
CA ALA A 276 -0.69 3.67 -16.86
C ALA A 276 0.30 3.05 -15.87
N SER A 277 -0.02 1.87 -15.35
CA SER A 277 0.84 1.13 -14.43
C SER A 277 0.79 -0.36 -14.69
N LEU A 278 1.91 -1.02 -14.36
CA LEU A 278 2.05 -2.47 -14.29
C LEU A 278 2.89 -2.77 -13.05
N GLY A 279 2.48 -3.76 -12.27
CA GLY A 279 3.22 -4.25 -11.13
C GLY A 279 3.24 -5.78 -11.11
N TYR A 280 4.33 -6.33 -10.64
CA TYR A 280 4.49 -7.76 -10.41
C TYR A 280 5.39 -7.97 -9.19
N GLY A 281 5.04 -8.95 -8.37
CA GLY A 281 5.84 -9.38 -7.26
C GLY A 281 5.72 -10.88 -7.03
N THR A 282 6.76 -11.47 -6.44
CA THR A 282 6.80 -12.90 -6.11
C THR A 282 7.74 -13.18 -4.97
N VAL A 283 7.54 -14.30 -4.32
CA VAL A 283 8.45 -14.92 -3.35
C VAL A 283 9.52 -15.69 -4.11
N LEU A 284 10.78 -15.62 -3.69
CA LEU A 284 11.89 -16.33 -4.32
C LEU A 284 12.35 -17.56 -3.53
N ASP A 285 12.13 -17.56 -2.22
CA ASP A 285 12.55 -18.66 -1.33
C ASP A 285 11.37 -19.10 -0.47
N GLU A 286 10.83 -20.25 -0.80
CA GLU A 286 9.68 -20.86 -0.13
C GLU A 286 10.09 -21.83 0.96
N VAL A 287 9.27 -21.96 1.98
CA VAL A 287 9.36 -23.07 2.92
C VAL A 287 9.15 -24.38 2.18
N GLN A 288 10.10 -25.31 2.38
CA GLN A 288 10.07 -26.61 1.71
C GLN A 288 8.75 -27.35 1.96
N GLY A 289 7.94 -27.48 0.89
CA GLY A 289 6.67 -28.22 0.90
C GLY A 289 5.42 -27.33 0.82
N SER A 290 5.53 -26.02 0.74
CA SER A 290 4.40 -25.11 0.49
C SER A 290 3.86 -25.19 -0.94
N GLY A 291 4.72 -25.45 -1.91
CA GLY A 291 4.33 -25.94 -3.25
C GLY A 291 4.07 -24.89 -4.32
N ASN A 292 3.93 -23.60 -4.01
CA ASN A 292 3.78 -22.52 -4.98
C ASN A 292 4.36 -21.21 -4.44
N ASN A 293 5.13 -20.53 -5.29
CA ASN A 293 5.63 -19.20 -5.01
C ASN A 293 4.46 -18.18 -5.10
N ALA A 294 4.05 -17.63 -3.97
CA ALA A 294 3.05 -16.58 -3.96
C ALA A 294 3.44 -15.46 -4.92
N SER A 295 2.54 -15.09 -5.80
CA SER A 295 2.75 -14.03 -6.76
C SER A 295 1.56 -13.08 -6.85
N ALA A 296 1.85 -11.83 -7.15
CA ALA A 296 0.86 -10.78 -7.31
C ALA A 296 1.13 -9.99 -8.58
N PHE A 297 0.07 -9.66 -9.31
CA PHE A 297 0.11 -8.81 -10.49
C PHE A 297 -0.93 -7.71 -10.38
N ASN A 298 -0.58 -6.49 -10.76
CA ASN A 298 -1.56 -5.42 -10.94
C ASN A 298 -1.29 -4.60 -12.21
N ALA A 299 -2.35 -4.03 -12.75
CA ALA A 299 -2.30 -3.12 -13.90
C ALA A 299 -3.35 -2.01 -13.74
N GLY A 300 -3.04 -0.82 -14.24
CA GLY A 300 -3.97 0.30 -14.19
C GLY A 300 -3.82 1.26 -15.35
N LEU A 301 -4.93 1.89 -15.71
CA LEU A 301 -5.01 2.93 -16.75
C LEU A 301 -5.90 4.06 -16.26
N GLY A 302 -5.45 5.30 -16.42
CA GLY A 302 -6.20 6.50 -16.08
C GLY A 302 -6.08 7.58 -17.14
N LEU A 303 -7.20 8.27 -17.39
CA LEU A 303 -7.27 9.44 -18.25
C LEU A 303 -7.91 10.59 -17.47
N ALA A 304 -7.37 11.80 -17.58
CA ALA A 304 -7.98 12.98 -16.99
C ALA A 304 -7.94 14.16 -17.97
N PHE A 305 -9.09 14.80 -18.18
CA PHE A 305 -9.23 15.98 -19.05
C PHE A 305 -10.43 16.82 -18.64
N GLY A 306 -10.27 18.13 -18.59
CA GLY A 306 -11.36 19.08 -18.36
C GLY A 306 -12.16 18.84 -17.06
N GLY A 307 -11.51 18.34 -16.00
CA GLY A 307 -12.16 17.96 -14.74
C GLY A 307 -12.73 16.53 -14.72
N LEU A 308 -12.90 15.88 -15.88
CA LEU A 308 -13.32 14.49 -15.99
C LEU A 308 -12.12 13.56 -15.81
N GLY A 309 -12.27 12.53 -14.99
CA GLY A 309 -11.35 11.42 -14.82
C GLY A 309 -12.02 10.08 -15.17
N LEU A 310 -11.30 9.21 -15.86
CA LEU A 310 -11.67 7.84 -16.16
C LEU A 310 -10.57 6.93 -15.67
N GLY A 311 -10.89 5.79 -15.11
CA GLY A 311 -9.91 4.83 -14.68
C GLY A 311 -10.41 3.40 -14.72
N ILE A 312 -9.47 2.49 -14.92
CA ILE A 312 -9.67 1.05 -14.79
C ILE A 312 -8.40 0.45 -14.19
N SER A 313 -8.55 -0.50 -13.30
CA SER A 313 -7.44 -1.28 -12.74
C SER A 313 -7.82 -2.73 -12.53
N TYR A 314 -6.82 -3.58 -12.56
CA TYR A 314 -6.96 -5.03 -12.40
C TYR A 314 -5.84 -5.53 -11.48
N ALA A 315 -6.14 -6.56 -10.71
CA ALA A 315 -5.16 -7.30 -9.93
C ALA A 315 -5.46 -8.80 -9.97
N SER A 316 -4.42 -9.61 -9.84
CA SER A 316 -4.55 -11.05 -9.59
C SER A 316 -3.49 -11.51 -8.59
N TYR A 317 -3.86 -12.49 -7.82
CA TYR A 317 -3.01 -13.12 -6.82
C TYR A 317 -3.05 -14.62 -7.03
N ASP A 318 -1.88 -15.26 -6.98
CA ASP A 318 -1.69 -16.70 -7.14
C ASP A 318 -0.85 -17.21 -5.97
N ASP A 319 -1.43 -18.09 -5.18
CA ASP A 319 -0.84 -18.71 -4.00
C ASP A 319 -1.60 -20.02 -3.72
N THR A 320 -1.09 -20.89 -2.88
CA THR A 320 -1.83 -22.07 -2.41
C THR A 320 -2.86 -21.75 -1.34
N SER A 321 -2.95 -20.49 -0.94
CA SER A 321 -3.85 -20.03 0.12
C SER A 321 -5.26 -19.74 -0.41
N ALA A 322 -6.20 -19.57 0.52
CA ALA A 322 -7.55 -19.14 0.21
C ALA A 322 -7.65 -17.66 -0.28
N ASN A 323 -6.54 -17.03 -0.63
CA ASN A 323 -6.51 -15.65 -1.11
C ASN A 323 -6.29 -15.54 -2.63
N ASP A 324 -6.13 -16.67 -3.34
CA ASP A 324 -6.10 -16.69 -4.79
C ASP A 324 -7.34 -16.03 -5.37
N GLY A 325 -7.18 -15.30 -6.45
CA GLY A 325 -8.28 -14.67 -7.09
C GLY A 325 -7.91 -13.46 -7.94
N SER A 326 -8.92 -12.70 -8.33
CA SER A 326 -8.73 -11.49 -9.12
C SER A 326 -9.63 -10.34 -8.67
N GLY A 327 -9.27 -9.12 -9.07
CA GLY A 327 -10.05 -7.92 -8.83
C GLY A 327 -10.03 -6.98 -10.02
N LEU A 328 -11.17 -6.41 -10.34
CA LEU A 328 -11.34 -5.40 -11.38
C LEU A 328 -12.03 -4.19 -10.78
N ASN A 329 -11.42 -3.01 -10.92
CA ASN A 329 -12.03 -1.74 -10.52
C ASN A 329 -12.13 -0.81 -11.73
N ALA A 330 -13.30 -0.23 -11.95
CA ALA A 330 -13.55 0.76 -13.00
C ALA A 330 -14.29 1.96 -12.42
N GLY A 331 -13.93 3.17 -12.86
CA GLY A 331 -14.55 4.37 -12.31
C GLY A 331 -14.47 5.58 -13.21
N VAL A 332 -15.41 6.49 -12.95
CA VAL A 332 -15.47 7.82 -13.55
C VAL A 332 -15.62 8.83 -12.43
N ASN A 333 -14.92 9.95 -12.55
CA ASN A 333 -15.07 11.07 -11.64
C ASN A 333 -15.11 12.40 -12.39
N TYR A 334 -15.73 13.40 -11.78
CA TYR A 334 -15.73 14.76 -12.28
C TYR A 334 -15.52 15.76 -11.14
N SER A 335 -14.62 16.70 -11.34
CA SER A 335 -14.33 17.77 -10.37
C SER A 335 -14.50 19.14 -11.02
N SER A 336 -15.16 20.04 -10.32
CA SER A 336 -15.35 21.44 -10.74
C SER A 336 -15.35 22.37 -9.53
N GLY A 337 -14.33 23.22 -9.44
CA GLY A 337 -14.13 24.08 -8.27
C GLY A 337 -14.00 23.22 -6.99
N PRO A 338 -14.79 23.53 -5.92
CA PRO A 338 -14.73 22.76 -4.69
C PRO A 338 -15.50 21.41 -4.75
N TRP A 339 -16.29 21.18 -5.79
CA TRP A 339 -17.14 20.00 -5.93
C TRP A 339 -16.45 18.86 -6.67
N GLY A 340 -16.77 17.65 -6.28
CA GLY A 340 -16.41 16.44 -7.01
C GLY A 340 -17.47 15.38 -6.83
N VAL A 341 -17.66 14.56 -7.87
CA VAL A 341 -18.52 13.36 -7.86
C VAL A 341 -17.76 12.20 -8.48
N SER A 342 -17.95 10.99 -7.98
CA SER A 342 -17.38 9.77 -8.55
C SER A 342 -18.37 8.64 -8.53
N LEU A 343 -18.28 7.78 -9.55
CA LEU A 343 -18.99 6.51 -9.63
C LEU A 343 -17.94 5.43 -9.90
N SER A 344 -17.88 4.43 -9.05
CA SER A 344 -16.96 3.30 -9.16
C SER A 344 -17.71 1.99 -9.12
N TYR A 345 -17.20 1.02 -9.83
CA TYR A 345 -17.59 -0.38 -9.80
C TYR A 345 -16.36 -1.23 -9.50
N PHE A 346 -16.50 -2.19 -8.62
CA PHE A 346 -15.50 -3.19 -8.31
C PHE A 346 -16.12 -4.57 -8.39
N HIS A 347 -15.39 -5.50 -9.01
CA HIS A 347 -15.67 -6.91 -9.01
C HIS A 347 -14.43 -7.64 -8.50
N GLY A 348 -14.61 -8.53 -7.54
CA GLY A 348 -13.54 -9.36 -6.99
C GLY A 348 -13.97 -10.80 -6.86
N ASP A 349 -13.10 -11.70 -7.27
CA ASP A 349 -13.24 -13.14 -7.08
C ASP A 349 -12.17 -13.65 -6.13
N LYS A 350 -12.54 -14.70 -5.40
CA LYS A 350 -11.68 -15.47 -4.52
C LYS A 350 -11.92 -16.94 -4.78
N ASP A 351 -10.87 -17.65 -5.18
CA ASP A 351 -10.97 -19.05 -5.61
C ASP A 351 -11.21 -20.02 -4.44
N GLY A 352 -10.89 -19.61 -3.23
CA GLY A 352 -10.94 -20.46 -2.06
C GLY A 352 -9.89 -21.56 -2.06
N SER A 353 -9.90 -22.41 -1.06
CA SER A 353 -8.98 -23.54 -0.97
C SER A 353 -9.73 -24.87 -1.08
N THR A 354 -9.13 -25.86 -1.74
CA THR A 354 -9.69 -27.20 -1.87
C THR A 354 -9.03 -28.17 -0.90
N THR A 355 -9.79 -28.65 0.08
CA THR A 355 -9.33 -29.69 0.99
C THR A 355 -10.20 -30.92 0.85
N ALA A 356 -9.62 -32.07 0.53
CA ALA A 356 -10.30 -33.36 0.32
C ALA A 356 -11.47 -33.30 -0.70
N GLY A 357 -11.31 -32.47 -1.75
CA GLY A 357 -12.33 -32.29 -2.81
C GLY A 357 -13.47 -31.35 -2.46
N VAL A 358 -13.40 -30.65 -1.32
CA VAL A 358 -14.34 -29.61 -0.91
C VAL A 358 -13.66 -28.25 -1.07
N VAL A 359 -14.24 -27.36 -1.87
CA VAL A 359 -13.82 -25.96 -1.99
C VAL A 359 -14.41 -25.21 -0.79
N SER A 360 -13.59 -24.46 -0.09
CA SER A 360 -14.02 -23.59 1.00
C SER A 360 -13.36 -22.22 0.88
N GLY A 361 -14.08 -21.15 1.24
CA GLY A 361 -13.60 -19.78 1.14
C GLY A 361 -13.66 -19.18 -0.27
N GLU A 362 -14.31 -19.84 -1.24
CA GLU A 362 -14.72 -19.24 -2.51
C GLU A 362 -15.67 -18.07 -2.26
N GLY A 363 -15.46 -16.96 -2.97
CA GLY A 363 -16.29 -15.79 -2.81
C GLY A 363 -16.26 -14.88 -4.03
N GLU A 364 -17.32 -14.11 -4.18
CA GLU A 364 -17.48 -13.10 -5.22
C GLU A 364 -17.99 -11.82 -4.57
N GLN A 365 -17.46 -10.68 -4.99
CA GLN A 365 -17.89 -9.38 -4.52
C GLN A 365 -18.14 -8.44 -5.70
N ASP A 366 -19.35 -7.85 -5.71
CA ASP A 366 -19.68 -6.73 -6.56
C ASP A 366 -19.98 -5.50 -5.70
N THR A 367 -19.30 -4.39 -5.99
CA THR A 367 -19.49 -3.14 -5.28
C THR A 367 -19.71 -1.99 -6.25
N PHE A 368 -20.77 -1.22 -6.03
CA PHE A 368 -21.02 0.05 -6.71
C PHE A 368 -20.95 1.17 -5.69
N MET A 369 -20.17 2.22 -5.96
CA MET A 369 -20.05 3.39 -5.09
C MET A 369 -20.32 4.67 -5.85
N LEU A 370 -21.32 5.42 -5.39
CA LEU A 370 -21.57 6.79 -5.80
C LEU A 370 -21.14 7.72 -4.68
N SER A 371 -20.14 8.56 -4.93
CA SER A 371 -19.61 9.48 -3.93
C SER A 371 -19.64 10.92 -4.42
N ALA A 372 -19.79 11.85 -3.49
CA ALA A 372 -19.65 13.28 -3.72
C ALA A 372 -18.74 13.89 -2.64
N LYS A 373 -17.96 14.90 -3.02
CA LYS A 373 -17.14 15.69 -2.08
C LYS A 373 -17.31 17.18 -2.26
N TYR A 374 -17.04 17.91 -1.20
CA TYR A 374 -16.94 19.36 -1.18
C TYR A 374 -15.77 19.83 -0.34
N ALA A 375 -14.84 20.57 -0.93
CA ALA A 375 -13.74 21.19 -0.21
C ALA A 375 -14.27 22.37 0.62
N LEU A 376 -14.31 22.23 1.94
CA LEU A 376 -14.79 23.25 2.88
C LEU A 376 -13.76 24.36 3.10
N GLY A 377 -12.48 24.04 2.97
CA GLY A 377 -11.36 24.96 3.16
C GLY A 377 -10.01 24.25 2.99
N PRO A 378 -8.90 24.94 3.24
CA PRO A 378 -7.58 24.33 3.16
C PRO A 378 -7.47 23.11 4.08
N GLY A 379 -7.24 21.92 3.50
CA GLY A 379 -7.11 20.68 4.24
C GLY A 379 -8.39 20.11 4.84
N ILE A 380 -9.58 20.66 4.50
CA ILE A 380 -10.87 20.17 5.02
C ILE A 380 -11.80 19.81 3.88
N THR A 381 -12.24 18.58 3.82
CA THR A 381 -13.18 18.06 2.83
C THR A 381 -14.35 17.36 3.53
N ALA A 382 -15.56 17.66 3.10
CA ALA A 382 -16.74 16.87 3.42
C ALA A 382 -17.04 15.95 2.23
N ALA A 383 -17.33 14.68 2.50
CA ALA A 383 -17.72 13.73 1.46
C ALA A 383 -18.86 12.83 1.94
N GLY A 384 -19.60 12.27 0.98
CA GLY A 384 -20.63 11.29 1.23
C GLY A 384 -20.63 10.22 0.16
N THR A 385 -20.91 8.98 0.56
CA THR A 385 -20.92 7.80 -0.30
C THR A 385 -22.21 7.02 -0.12
N ILE A 386 -22.73 6.49 -1.22
CA ILE A 386 -23.76 5.45 -1.28
C ILE A 386 -23.13 4.25 -1.97
N ALA A 387 -23.17 3.12 -1.34
CA ALA A 387 -22.64 1.86 -1.86
C ALA A 387 -23.69 0.75 -1.77
#